data_c96fc7263bc21a11fd59842ff495ce2d
#
_entry.id   c96fc7263bc21a11fd59842ff495ce2d
#
_cell.length_a   1.000
_cell.length_b   1.000
_cell.length_c   1.000
_cell.angle_alpha   90.00
_cell.angle_beta   90.00
_cell.angle_gamma   90.00
#
_symmetry.space_group_name_H-M   'P 1'
#
loop_
_entity.id
_entity.type
_entity.pdbx_description
1 polymer ?
#
loop_
_entity_poly.entity_id
_entity_poly.type
_entity_poly.pdbx_seq_one_letter_code
_entity_poly.pdbx_strand_id
1 'polypeptide(L)'
;MRLKLISFILFLGYTISSVGADISTQKLILRGVDKITGRVRTMNALVNEPLQFGDLTIVVERCLTKPQEETPENAAFIRAYEKVGDNPNQEVFKGWMFSSNPALSAMEHPIYDIWVIQCVQNDIVGDVVSPEKVMDEQDLHLIADDDNPALATD
;
A
#
# COMPACT_ATOMS: atom_id res chain seq x y z
N MET A 1 -41.63 -31.81 -33.78
CA MET A 1 -41.49 -31.48 -32.34
C MET A 1 -40.07 -31.69 -31.78
N ARG A 2 -39.17 -32.40 -32.47
CA ARG A 2 -37.78 -32.63 -32.00
C ARG A 2 -36.77 -31.53 -32.31
N LEU A 3 -37.05 -30.67 -33.30
CA LEU A 3 -36.13 -29.59 -33.73
C LEU A 3 -36.17 -28.36 -32.83
N LYS A 4 -37.28 -28.10 -32.11
CA LYS A 4 -37.43 -26.98 -31.18
C LYS A 4 -36.75 -27.21 -29.82
N LEU A 5 -36.54 -28.45 -29.42
CA LEU A 5 -35.85 -28.78 -28.17
C LEU A 5 -34.32 -28.59 -28.28
N ILE A 6 -33.74 -28.80 -29.44
CA ILE A 6 -32.29 -28.64 -29.67
C ILE A 6 -31.90 -27.15 -29.62
N SER A 7 -32.76 -26.25 -30.09
CA SER A 7 -32.50 -24.77 -30.05
C SER A 7 -32.53 -24.20 -28.63
N PHE A 8 -33.27 -24.81 -27.71
CA PHE A 8 -33.37 -24.36 -26.34
C PHE A 8 -32.14 -24.77 -25.50
N ILE A 9 -31.52 -25.93 -25.83
CA ILE A 9 -30.32 -26.41 -25.13
C ILE A 9 -29.08 -25.60 -25.52
N LEU A 10 -29.03 -25.05 -26.75
CA LEU A 10 -27.89 -24.22 -27.19
C LEU A 10 -27.85 -22.84 -26.52
N PHE A 11 -28.96 -22.37 -25.95
CA PHE A 11 -29.05 -21.04 -25.33
C PHE A 11 -28.68 -21.00 -23.82
N LEU A 12 -28.52 -22.18 -23.20
CA LEU A 12 -28.27 -22.30 -21.76
C LEU A 12 -26.77 -22.41 -21.40
N GLY A 13 -25.86 -22.31 -22.37
CA GLY A 13 -24.43 -22.61 -22.19
C GLY A 13 -23.46 -21.45 -22.09
N TYR A 14 -23.90 -20.17 -22.11
CA TYR A 14 -23.00 -19.04 -22.12
C TYR A 14 -23.12 -18.18 -20.85
N THR A 15 -22.73 -18.72 -19.71
CA THR A 15 -22.34 -17.88 -18.58
C THR A 15 -20.83 -17.70 -18.62
N ILE A 16 -20.36 -16.68 -19.30
CA ILE A 16 -18.97 -16.23 -19.21
C ILE A 16 -18.83 -15.53 -17.85
N SER A 17 -18.33 -16.27 -16.86
CA SER A 17 -17.87 -15.67 -15.62
C SER A 17 -16.55 -14.96 -15.93
N SER A 18 -16.58 -13.65 -16.09
CA SER A 18 -15.37 -12.81 -16.10
C SER A 18 -14.76 -12.87 -14.70
N VAL A 19 -13.78 -13.73 -14.52
CA VAL A 19 -12.93 -13.71 -13.32
C VAL A 19 -11.99 -12.53 -13.50
N GLY A 20 -12.20 -11.45 -12.73
CA GLY A 20 -11.23 -10.37 -12.63
C GLY A 20 -9.91 -10.93 -12.13
N ALA A 21 -8.84 -10.74 -12.89
CA ALA A 21 -7.51 -11.18 -12.50
C ALA A 21 -6.84 -10.10 -11.65
N ASP A 22 -6.31 -10.46 -10.48
CA ASP A 22 -5.51 -9.56 -9.66
C ASP A 22 -4.23 -9.15 -10.39
N ILE A 23 -3.85 -7.88 -10.27
CA ILE A 23 -2.66 -7.32 -10.92
C ILE A 23 -1.47 -7.50 -9.98
N SER A 24 -0.45 -8.24 -10.43
CA SER A 24 0.81 -8.39 -9.69
C SER A 24 1.68 -7.16 -9.86
N THR A 25 2.19 -6.66 -8.75
CA THR A 25 3.04 -5.45 -8.70
C THR A 25 4.41 -5.77 -8.10
N GLN A 26 5.39 -4.89 -8.31
CA GLN A 26 6.77 -5.11 -7.89
C GLN A 26 7.15 -4.36 -6.60
N LYS A 27 6.27 -3.46 -6.13
CA LYS A 27 6.56 -2.60 -4.99
C LYS A 27 5.37 -2.55 -4.03
N LEU A 28 5.67 -2.67 -2.75
CA LEU A 28 4.73 -2.50 -1.65
C LEU A 28 5.06 -1.23 -0.86
N ILE A 29 4.06 -0.40 -0.61
CA ILE A 29 4.11 0.63 0.42
C ILE A 29 3.52 0.01 1.68
N LEU A 30 4.32 -0.05 2.73
CA LEU A 30 3.88 -0.54 4.04
C LEU A 30 4.16 0.50 5.12
N ARG A 31 3.42 0.40 6.20
CA ARG A 31 3.63 1.22 7.38
C ARG A 31 3.98 0.31 8.55
N GLY A 32 4.95 0.75 9.35
CA GLY A 32 5.34 0.06 10.56
C GLY A 32 5.30 1.00 11.75
N VAL A 33 4.99 0.46 12.91
CA VAL A 33 5.09 1.14 14.19
C VAL A 33 6.00 0.37 15.14
N ASP A 34 6.90 1.10 15.78
CA ASP A 34 7.62 0.64 16.96
C ASP A 34 6.78 0.99 18.19
N LYS A 35 6.21 -0.01 18.85
CA LYS A 35 5.29 0.14 19.97
C LYS A 35 5.98 0.66 21.24
N ILE A 36 7.29 0.52 21.35
CA ILE A 36 8.05 1.00 22.49
C ILE A 36 8.26 2.51 22.41
N THR A 37 8.63 2.99 21.20
CA THR A 37 8.93 4.41 20.99
C THR A 37 7.76 5.21 20.46
N GLY A 38 6.69 4.55 20.01
CA GLY A 38 5.53 5.15 19.33
C GLY A 38 5.85 5.69 17.94
N ARG A 39 7.01 5.37 17.37
CA ARG A 39 7.42 5.89 16.06
C ARG A 39 6.76 5.11 14.94
N VAL A 40 6.13 5.86 14.04
CA VAL A 40 5.52 5.34 12.81
C VAL A 40 6.41 5.66 11.62
N ARG A 41 6.64 4.68 10.74
CA ARG A 41 7.38 4.84 9.49
C ARG A 41 6.59 4.29 8.32
N THR A 42 6.59 5.01 7.21
CA THR A 42 6.15 4.51 5.91
C THR A 42 7.39 4.03 5.15
N MET A 43 7.34 2.84 4.60
CA MET A 43 8.47 2.18 3.97
C MET A 43 8.07 1.65 2.60
N ASN A 44 9.03 1.61 1.68
CA ASN A 44 8.88 1.02 0.36
C ASN A 44 9.66 -0.30 0.34
N ALA A 45 8.97 -1.39 0.12
CA ALA A 45 9.57 -2.72 -0.05
C ALA A 45 9.47 -3.16 -1.51
N LEU A 46 10.55 -3.62 -2.09
CA LEU A 46 10.52 -4.30 -3.38
C LEU A 46 10.23 -5.78 -3.17
N VAL A 47 9.48 -6.36 -4.10
CA VAL A 47 9.15 -7.79 -4.06
C VAL A 47 10.44 -8.62 -4.16
N ASN A 48 10.57 -9.60 -3.27
CA ASN A 48 11.72 -10.48 -3.09
C ASN A 48 13.02 -9.79 -2.61
N GLU A 49 12.95 -8.54 -2.15
CA GLU A 49 14.09 -7.87 -1.54
C GLU A 49 13.88 -7.73 -0.02
N PRO A 50 14.93 -7.94 0.81
CA PRO A 50 14.82 -7.77 2.25
C PRO A 50 14.78 -6.29 2.62
N LEU A 51 13.81 -5.91 3.46
CA LEU A 51 13.67 -4.59 4.06
C LEU A 51 13.91 -4.67 5.57
N GLN A 52 14.76 -3.81 6.11
CA GLN A 52 15.02 -3.74 7.54
C GLN A 52 14.09 -2.74 8.23
N PHE A 53 13.42 -3.19 9.30
CA PHE A 53 12.63 -2.35 10.19
C PHE A 53 12.90 -2.70 11.64
N GLY A 54 13.78 -1.93 12.30
CA GLY A 54 14.33 -2.29 13.62
C GLY A 54 15.07 -3.61 13.55
N ASP A 55 14.72 -4.55 14.41
CA ASP A 55 15.29 -5.90 14.43
C ASP A 55 14.59 -6.89 13.48
N LEU A 56 13.54 -6.40 12.77
CA LEU A 56 12.84 -7.20 11.77
C LEU A 56 13.49 -7.10 10.40
N THR A 57 13.59 -8.23 9.74
CA THR A 57 13.83 -8.35 8.30
C THR A 57 12.54 -8.76 7.63
N ILE A 58 11.98 -7.89 6.81
CA ILE A 58 10.70 -8.09 6.11
C ILE A 58 11.00 -8.45 4.65
N VAL A 59 10.40 -9.52 4.16
CA VAL A 59 10.46 -9.93 2.75
C VAL A 59 9.04 -9.99 2.20
N VAL A 60 8.78 -9.24 1.16
CA VAL A 60 7.51 -9.27 0.42
C VAL A 60 7.68 -10.25 -0.73
N GLU A 61 6.99 -11.38 -0.69
CA GLU A 61 7.06 -12.39 -1.77
C GLU A 61 6.11 -12.06 -2.92
N ARG A 62 4.95 -11.44 -2.61
CA ARG A 62 3.95 -11.05 -3.61
C ARG A 62 3.23 -9.79 -3.17
N CYS A 63 2.86 -8.94 -4.14
CA CYS A 63 2.00 -7.79 -3.96
C CYS A 63 0.99 -7.76 -5.10
N LEU A 64 -0.29 -7.79 -4.73
CA LEU A 64 -1.42 -7.87 -5.65
C LEU A 64 -2.35 -6.68 -5.41
N THR A 65 -2.84 -6.07 -6.46
CA THR A 65 -3.86 -5.05 -6.41
C THR A 65 -5.04 -5.42 -7.31
N LYS A 66 -6.23 -5.00 -6.92
CA LYS A 66 -7.42 -5.16 -7.75
C LYS A 66 -7.42 -4.20 -8.94
N PRO A 67 -8.03 -4.56 -10.08
CA PRO A 67 -8.29 -3.63 -11.17
C PRO A 67 -9.14 -2.44 -10.69
N GLN A 68 -9.03 -1.31 -11.40
CA GLN A 68 -9.73 -0.07 -11.04
C GLN A 68 -11.25 -0.17 -11.10
N GLU A 69 -11.78 -1.13 -11.85
CA GLU A 69 -13.21 -1.40 -11.99
C GLU A 69 -13.80 -2.16 -10.79
N GLU A 70 -12.96 -2.75 -9.96
CA GLU A 70 -13.37 -3.47 -8.75
C GLU A 70 -13.20 -2.62 -7.48
N THR A 71 -13.76 -3.11 -6.37
CA THR A 71 -13.52 -2.49 -5.06
C THR A 71 -12.02 -2.51 -4.77
N PRO A 72 -11.40 -1.34 -4.50
CA PRO A 72 -9.96 -1.27 -4.27
C PRO A 72 -9.50 -2.17 -3.13
N GLU A 73 -8.57 -3.04 -3.39
CA GLU A 73 -7.93 -3.91 -2.42
C GLU A 73 -6.47 -4.14 -2.79
N ASN A 74 -5.60 -4.14 -1.79
CA ASN A 74 -4.21 -4.53 -1.94
C ASN A 74 -3.91 -5.67 -0.97
N ALA A 75 -3.32 -6.73 -1.49
CA ALA A 75 -2.92 -7.89 -0.72
C ALA A 75 -1.44 -8.17 -0.92
N ALA A 76 -0.70 -8.37 0.16
CA ALA A 76 0.70 -8.72 0.10
C ALA A 76 0.98 -9.99 0.90
N PHE A 77 1.74 -10.92 0.31
CA PHE A 77 2.27 -12.06 1.03
C PHE A 77 3.63 -11.69 1.61
N ILE A 78 3.71 -11.67 2.93
CA ILE A 78 4.85 -11.15 3.69
C ILE A 78 5.41 -12.25 4.58
N ARG A 79 6.73 -12.28 4.67
CA ARG A 79 7.47 -13.00 5.72
C ARG A 79 8.28 -12.00 6.51
N ALA A 80 8.24 -12.13 7.83
CA ALA A 80 9.06 -11.34 8.71
C ALA A 80 9.91 -12.25 9.60
N TYR A 81 11.16 -11.85 9.74
CA TYR A 81 12.16 -12.56 10.55
C TYR A 81 12.69 -11.60 11.59
N GLU A 82 12.94 -12.10 12.78
CA GLU A 82 13.57 -11.35 13.86
C GLU A 82 14.95 -11.93 14.20
N LYS A 83 15.87 -11.04 14.54
CA LYS A 83 17.15 -11.44 15.12
C LYS A 83 16.96 -11.62 16.63
N VAL A 84 16.98 -12.86 17.11
CA VAL A 84 16.87 -13.19 18.53
C VAL A 84 18.19 -13.77 19.00
N GLY A 85 18.96 -13.01 19.78
CA GLY A 85 20.27 -13.43 20.28
C GLY A 85 21.24 -13.78 19.15
N ASP A 86 21.78 -14.99 19.20
CA ASP A 86 22.71 -15.51 18.17
C ASP A 86 21.97 -16.18 16.99
N ASN A 87 20.66 -16.27 17.03
CA ASN A 87 19.85 -16.83 15.94
C ASN A 87 19.33 -15.70 15.04
N PRO A 88 19.94 -15.50 13.84
CA PRO A 88 19.67 -14.30 13.03
C PRO A 88 18.32 -14.32 12.29
N ASN A 89 17.59 -15.43 12.25
CA ASN A 89 16.45 -15.59 11.34
C ASN A 89 15.31 -16.41 11.95
N GLN A 90 14.78 -15.98 13.08
CA GLN A 90 13.54 -16.57 13.59
C GLN A 90 12.36 -15.98 12.79
N GLU A 91 11.63 -16.83 12.07
CA GLU A 91 10.39 -16.40 11.39
C GLU A 91 9.33 -16.08 12.46
N VAL A 92 8.89 -14.81 12.49
CA VAL A 92 7.89 -14.29 13.43
C VAL A 92 6.54 -14.05 12.76
N PHE A 93 6.53 -14.00 11.43
CA PHE A 93 5.29 -13.88 10.66
C PHE A 93 5.45 -14.47 9.26
N LYS A 94 4.37 -15.10 8.78
CA LYS A 94 4.21 -15.56 7.40
C LYS A 94 2.74 -15.59 7.03
N GLY A 95 2.33 -14.77 6.09
CA GLY A 95 0.93 -14.73 5.68
C GLY A 95 0.58 -13.61 4.71
N TRP A 96 -0.69 -13.59 4.32
CA TRP A 96 -1.28 -12.52 3.56
C TRP A 96 -1.73 -11.40 4.49
N MET A 97 -1.40 -10.16 4.14
CA MET A 97 -1.94 -8.95 4.75
C MET A 97 -2.76 -8.18 3.73
N PHE A 98 -3.84 -7.54 4.18
CA PHE A 98 -4.80 -6.82 3.33
C PHE A 98 -4.88 -5.35 3.75
N SER A 99 -4.93 -4.44 2.76
CA SER A 99 -5.00 -3.00 3.04
C SER A 99 -6.35 -2.56 3.61
N SER A 100 -7.44 -3.20 3.18
CA SER A 100 -8.79 -2.89 3.65
C SER A 100 -9.08 -3.34 5.07
N ASN A 101 -8.41 -4.42 5.52
CA ASN A 101 -8.61 -4.99 6.86
C ASN A 101 -7.29 -5.50 7.47
N PRO A 102 -6.47 -4.61 8.01
CA PRO A 102 -5.19 -5.00 8.62
C PRO A 102 -5.32 -6.00 9.78
N ALA A 103 -6.47 -6.01 10.46
CA ALA A 103 -6.71 -6.91 11.59
C ALA A 103 -6.98 -8.37 11.19
N LEU A 104 -7.28 -8.62 9.91
CA LEU A 104 -7.61 -9.97 9.44
C LEU A 104 -6.41 -10.94 9.55
N SER A 105 -5.20 -10.40 9.37
CA SER A 105 -3.95 -11.17 9.47
C SER A 105 -2.84 -10.26 10.00
N ALA A 106 -3.02 -9.79 11.23
CA ALA A 106 -2.05 -8.95 11.90
C ALA A 106 -0.81 -9.76 12.31
N MET A 107 0.35 -9.13 12.25
CA MET A 107 1.57 -9.68 12.85
C MET A 107 1.49 -9.48 14.37
N GLU A 108 1.40 -10.58 15.12
CA GLU A 108 1.44 -10.54 16.59
C GLU A 108 2.88 -10.50 17.08
N HIS A 109 3.44 -9.29 17.19
CA HIS A 109 4.80 -9.09 17.67
C HIS A 109 4.82 -8.12 18.86
N PRO A 110 5.60 -8.36 19.93
CA PRO A 110 5.55 -7.54 21.13
C PRO A 110 6.02 -6.08 20.92
N ILE A 111 6.95 -5.86 20.02
CA ILE A 111 7.60 -4.54 19.80
C ILE A 111 7.11 -3.87 18.53
N TYR A 112 6.94 -4.63 17.45
CA TYR A 112 6.66 -4.07 16.14
C TYR A 112 5.28 -4.44 15.64
N ASP A 113 4.68 -3.56 14.87
CA ASP A 113 3.48 -3.83 14.11
C ASP A 113 3.65 -3.29 12.69
N ILE A 114 3.14 -4.02 11.70
CA ILE A 114 3.24 -3.63 10.28
C ILE A 114 1.91 -3.87 9.58
N TRP A 115 1.61 -3.04 8.59
CA TRP A 115 0.43 -3.23 7.73
C TRP A 115 0.64 -2.70 6.33
N VAL A 116 -0.09 -3.31 5.40
CA VAL A 116 -0.09 -2.95 3.98
C VAL A 116 -0.86 -1.65 3.77
N ILE A 117 -0.27 -0.74 3.00
CA ILE A 117 -0.94 0.47 2.53
C ILE A 117 -1.35 0.29 1.08
N GLN A 118 -0.40 0.01 0.19
CA GLN A 118 -0.65 -0.03 -1.24
C GLN A 118 0.39 -0.86 -1.99
N CYS A 119 -0.09 -1.66 -2.95
CA CYS A 119 0.74 -2.27 -3.98
C CYS A 119 0.85 -1.34 -5.19
N VAL A 120 2.06 -1.03 -5.63
CA VAL A 120 2.29 -0.11 -6.75
C VAL A 120 3.12 -0.78 -7.85
N GLN A 121 2.78 -0.47 -9.10
CA GLN A 121 3.59 -0.82 -10.24
C GLN A 121 4.92 -0.07 -10.14
N ASN A 122 6.01 -0.68 -10.54
CA ASN A 122 7.26 0.04 -10.73
C ASN A 122 7.13 0.83 -12.05
N ASP A 123 6.48 1.98 -11.99
CA ASP A 123 6.61 2.95 -13.06
C ASP A 123 8.06 3.42 -13.02
N ILE A 124 8.78 3.13 -14.08
CA ILE A 124 10.17 3.50 -14.32
C ILE A 124 10.32 4.97 -13.96
N VAL A 125 11.04 5.23 -12.86
CA VAL A 125 11.64 6.49 -12.46
C VAL A 125 11.10 7.71 -13.23
N GLY A 126 10.01 8.25 -12.72
CA GLY A 126 9.55 9.59 -12.98
C GLY A 126 9.15 10.19 -11.64
N ASP A 127 10.00 11.00 -11.11
CA ASP A 127 9.82 11.96 -10.03
C ASP A 127 8.98 11.50 -8.83
N VAL A 128 9.70 11.02 -7.82
CA VAL A 128 9.22 11.01 -6.45
C VAL A 128 8.85 12.45 -6.08
N VAL A 129 7.57 12.78 -6.15
CA VAL A 129 7.04 13.92 -5.42
C VAL A 129 7.22 13.58 -3.96
N SER A 130 8.32 14.05 -3.40
CA SER A 130 8.54 14.11 -1.98
C SER A 130 7.40 14.96 -1.38
N PRO A 131 6.60 14.47 -0.43
CA PRO A 131 5.65 15.31 0.28
C PRO A 131 6.41 16.03 1.40
N GLU A 132 7.33 16.91 1.02
CA GLU A 132 7.92 17.88 1.91
C GLU A 132 8.39 19.08 1.08
N LYS A 133 7.43 19.77 0.45
CA LYS A 133 7.61 21.18 0.23
C LYS A 133 7.17 21.86 1.53
N VAL A 134 8.10 21.93 2.48
CA VAL A 134 8.10 22.94 3.52
C VAL A 134 7.89 24.26 2.80
N MET A 135 6.80 24.95 3.11
CA MET A 135 6.57 26.31 2.67
C MET A 135 7.77 27.12 3.14
N ASP A 136 8.60 27.54 2.20
CA ASP A 136 9.68 28.49 2.44
C ASP A 136 9.06 29.76 3.02
N GLU A 137 9.68 30.23 4.09
CA GLU A 137 9.35 31.48 4.85
C GLU A 137 9.37 32.75 3.97
N GLN A 138 9.64 32.61 2.67
CA GLN A 138 9.65 33.70 1.70
C GLN A 138 8.27 33.97 1.06
N ASP A 139 7.32 33.06 1.13
CA ASP A 139 5.96 33.31 0.61
C ASP A 139 5.05 34.06 1.59
N LEU A 140 5.52 34.25 2.84
CA LEU A 140 4.77 35.01 3.86
C LEU A 140 4.93 36.53 3.74
N HIS A 141 5.87 37.03 2.92
CA HIS A 141 6.14 38.46 2.79
C HIS A 141 5.33 39.16 1.69
N LEU A 142 4.54 38.42 0.89
CA LEU A 142 3.77 38.99 -0.22
C LEU A 142 2.30 39.30 0.12
N ILE A 143 1.86 39.06 1.36
CA ILE A 143 0.46 39.27 1.76
C ILE A 143 0.34 40.47 2.74
N ALA A 144 1.45 41.14 3.08
CA ALA A 144 1.47 42.18 4.13
C ALA A 144 1.56 43.63 3.62
N ASP A 145 1.49 43.90 2.32
CA ASP A 145 1.60 45.25 1.77
C ASP A 145 0.36 45.65 0.95
N ASP A 146 -0.82 45.56 1.53
CA ASP A 146 -2.03 46.18 0.94
C ASP A 146 -2.82 46.97 1.99
N ASP A 147 -2.10 47.74 2.84
CA ASP A 147 -2.64 48.86 3.61
C ASP A 147 -2.15 50.17 2.99
N ASN A 148 -2.83 50.62 1.94
CA ASN A 148 -2.66 51.97 1.40
C ASN A 148 -3.66 52.93 2.09
N PRO A 149 -3.23 53.81 3.00
CA PRO A 149 -4.07 54.89 3.52
C PRO A 149 -3.87 56.13 2.65
N ALA A 150 -4.62 56.26 1.57
CA ALA A 150 -4.75 57.53 0.88
C ALA A 150 -6.25 57.87 0.76
N LEU A 151 -6.74 58.69 1.67
CA LEU A 151 -7.75 59.73 1.41
C LEU A 151 -8.09 60.45 2.75
N ALA A 152 -7.24 61.41 3.07
CA ALA A 152 -7.64 62.52 3.99
C ALA A 152 -7.10 63.79 3.42
N THR A 153 -7.89 64.53 2.68
CA THR A 153 -7.80 65.99 2.54
C THR A 153 -9.17 66.55 2.06
N ASP A 154 -9.59 67.53 2.86
CA ASP A 154 -10.59 68.56 2.71
C ASP A 154 -12.05 68.20 2.91
#